data_3f6993abe49281d3d41d21869e02e9bf
#
_entry.id   3f6993abe49281d3d41d21869e02e9bf
#
_cell.length_a   1.000
_cell.length_b   1.000
_cell.length_c   1.000
_cell.angle_alpha   90.00
_cell.angle_beta   90.00
_cell.angle_gamma   90.00
#
_symmetry.space_group_name_H-M   'P 1'
#
loop_
_entity.id
_entity.type
_entity.pdbx_description
1 polymer ?
#
loop_
_entity_poly.entity_id
_entity_poly.type
_entity_poly.pdbx_seq_one_letter_code
_entity_poly.pdbx_strand_id
1 'polypeptide(L)'
;ILWGWIICVLNLLLFCMTIYLLQSSRTIQKQSTNGDELNEQLYQKMFKNLEYGTILLDVVTILTIFDILTSFNVFITKNSVLITGSLFPYVVLAFILYGQYCLQNTIEQVRHFKLPIVTFPEDVLALMKTYDEAEREAHYEQSFKILFQLNQFILPALYILLFTISLLLREVQYLPIAIVVFIHLYINVVNISMIKKYFK
;
A
#
# COMPACT_ATOMS: atom_id res chain seq x y z
N ILE A 1 -19.28 -0.30 -17.27
CA ILE A 1 -18.98 -1.72 -17.52
C ILE A 1 -17.55 -1.90 -18.06
N LEU A 2 -17.12 -1.14 -19.07
CA LEU A 2 -15.78 -1.29 -19.70
C LEU A 2 -14.63 -1.01 -18.73
N TRP A 3 -14.75 0.01 -17.87
CA TRP A 3 -13.74 0.41 -16.91
C TRP A 3 -13.45 -0.68 -15.84
N GLY A 4 -14.50 -1.34 -15.34
CA GLY A 4 -14.32 -2.41 -14.37
C GLY A 4 -13.53 -3.61 -14.95
N TRP A 5 -13.76 -3.96 -16.21
CA TRP A 5 -12.99 -5.01 -16.88
C TRP A 5 -11.53 -4.64 -17.08
N ILE A 6 -11.23 -3.36 -17.39
CA ILE A 6 -9.86 -2.88 -17.55
C ILE A 6 -9.12 -2.95 -16.21
N ILE A 7 -9.73 -2.46 -15.13
CA ILE A 7 -9.14 -2.51 -13.77
C ILE A 7 -8.91 -3.95 -13.34
N CYS A 8 -9.86 -4.83 -13.63
CA CYS A 8 -9.75 -6.24 -13.34
C CYS A 8 -8.54 -6.91 -14.04
N VAL A 9 -8.42 -6.75 -15.36
CA VAL A 9 -7.31 -7.33 -16.13
C VAL A 9 -5.98 -6.75 -15.62
N LEU A 10 -5.92 -5.46 -15.34
CA LEU A 10 -4.75 -4.82 -14.78
C LEU A 10 -4.38 -5.41 -13.42
N ASN A 11 -5.36 -5.59 -12.51
CA ASN A 11 -5.16 -6.19 -11.20
C ASN A 11 -4.61 -7.61 -11.31
N LEU A 12 -5.15 -8.44 -12.21
CA LEU A 12 -4.66 -9.81 -12.40
C LEU A 12 -3.22 -9.83 -12.93
N LEU A 13 -2.88 -8.97 -13.88
CA LEU A 13 -1.51 -8.86 -14.40
C LEU A 13 -0.53 -8.43 -13.31
N LEU A 14 -0.86 -7.39 -12.54
CA LEU A 14 -0.04 -6.92 -11.43
C LEU A 14 0.11 -7.98 -10.34
N PHE A 15 -0.96 -8.71 -10.04
CA PHE A 15 -0.92 -9.82 -9.08
C PHE A 15 -0.01 -10.96 -9.55
N CYS A 16 -0.09 -11.37 -10.81
CA CYS A 16 0.81 -12.37 -11.38
C CYS A 16 2.28 -11.93 -11.30
N MET A 17 2.55 -10.65 -11.59
CA MET A 17 3.88 -10.07 -11.46
C MET A 17 4.37 -10.07 -10.01
N THR A 18 3.49 -9.74 -9.05
CA THR A 18 3.78 -9.82 -7.60
C THR A 18 4.23 -11.22 -7.21
N ILE A 19 3.42 -12.24 -7.54
CA ILE A 19 3.75 -13.63 -7.20
C ILE A 19 5.06 -14.09 -7.84
N TYR A 20 5.32 -13.69 -9.09
CA TYR A 20 6.59 -13.97 -9.77
C TYR A 20 7.79 -13.38 -9.02
N LEU A 21 7.73 -12.11 -8.61
CA LEU A 21 8.81 -11.45 -7.87
C LEU A 21 9.06 -12.09 -6.51
N LEU A 22 8.00 -12.40 -5.77
CA LEU A 22 8.11 -13.07 -4.47
C LEU A 22 8.70 -14.48 -4.60
N GLN A 23 8.29 -15.25 -5.62
CA GLN A 23 8.88 -16.57 -5.89
C GLN A 23 10.35 -16.47 -6.30
N SER A 24 10.70 -15.48 -7.14
CA SER A 24 12.08 -15.22 -7.55
C SER A 24 12.97 -14.91 -6.32
N SER A 25 12.50 -14.07 -5.41
CA SER A 25 13.20 -13.75 -4.17
C SER A 25 13.45 -15.00 -3.31
N ARG A 26 12.42 -15.85 -3.12
CA ARG A 26 12.56 -17.14 -2.38
C ARG A 26 13.53 -18.11 -3.05
N THR A 27 13.52 -18.19 -4.38
CA THR A 27 14.40 -19.09 -5.11
C THR A 27 15.86 -18.71 -4.91
N ILE A 28 16.17 -17.41 -4.98
CA ILE A 28 17.52 -16.89 -4.70
C ILE A 28 17.94 -17.21 -3.26
N GLN A 29 17.05 -17.00 -2.28
CA GLN A 29 17.34 -17.34 -0.87
C GLN A 29 17.65 -18.83 -0.68
N LYS A 30 16.91 -19.72 -1.34
CA LYS A 30 17.16 -21.17 -1.25
C LYS A 30 18.50 -21.58 -1.87
N GLN A 31 18.97 -20.92 -2.91
CA GLN A 31 20.29 -21.14 -3.49
C GLN A 31 21.39 -20.78 -2.50
N SER A 32 21.24 -19.65 -1.79
CA SER A 32 22.14 -19.26 -0.72
C SER A 32 22.28 -20.29 0.40
N THR A 33 21.14 -20.87 0.83
CA THR A 33 21.12 -21.85 1.94
C THR A 33 21.78 -23.18 1.55
N ASN A 34 21.90 -23.49 0.24
CA ASN A 34 22.49 -24.73 -0.26
C ASN A 34 24.03 -24.67 -0.42
N GLY A 35 24.69 -23.61 0.05
CA GLY A 35 26.14 -23.51 0.11
C GLY A 35 26.80 -22.78 -1.06
N ASP A 36 26.04 -22.26 -2.00
CA ASP A 36 26.56 -21.32 -2.98
C ASP A 36 26.73 -19.95 -2.33
N GLU A 37 27.96 -19.41 -2.31
CA GLU A 37 28.22 -18.04 -1.89
C GLU A 37 27.35 -17.10 -2.75
N LEU A 38 26.39 -16.42 -2.13
CA LEU A 38 25.57 -15.41 -2.81
C LEU A 38 26.51 -14.31 -3.30
N ASN A 39 26.65 -14.20 -4.61
CA ASN A 39 27.24 -13.02 -5.22
C ASN A 39 26.44 -11.79 -4.78
N GLU A 40 27.10 -10.68 -4.44
CA GLU A 40 26.48 -9.43 -4.01
C GLU A 40 25.32 -9.00 -4.93
N GLN A 41 25.46 -9.23 -6.23
CA GLN A 41 24.40 -8.93 -7.21
C GLN A 41 23.12 -9.77 -7.02
N LEU A 42 23.24 -11.04 -6.64
CA LEU A 42 22.09 -11.90 -6.36
C LEU A 42 21.42 -11.51 -5.05
N TYR A 43 22.21 -11.14 -4.04
CA TYR A 43 21.71 -10.60 -2.78
C TYR A 43 20.88 -9.34 -3.00
N GLN A 44 21.42 -8.35 -3.69
CA GLN A 44 20.71 -7.12 -4.05
C GLN A 44 19.44 -7.40 -4.86
N LYS A 45 19.49 -8.33 -5.83
CA LYS A 45 18.34 -8.74 -6.63
C LYS A 45 17.24 -9.37 -5.78
N MET A 46 17.60 -10.18 -4.81
CA MET A 46 16.65 -10.83 -3.88
C MET A 46 15.83 -9.80 -3.11
N PHE A 47 16.49 -8.82 -2.48
CA PHE A 47 15.81 -7.77 -1.72
C PHE A 47 15.02 -6.83 -2.63
N LYS A 48 15.58 -6.45 -3.77
CA LYS A 48 14.89 -5.64 -4.79
C LYS A 48 13.59 -6.31 -5.26
N ASN A 49 13.60 -7.62 -5.50
CA ASN A 49 12.40 -8.36 -5.88
C ASN A 49 11.38 -8.42 -4.74
N LEU A 50 11.82 -8.55 -3.49
CA LEU A 50 10.96 -8.52 -2.32
C LEU A 50 10.26 -7.16 -2.19
N GLU A 51 11.01 -6.06 -2.25
CA GLU A 51 10.48 -4.70 -2.12
C GLU A 51 9.50 -4.35 -3.26
N TYR A 52 9.85 -4.65 -4.52
CA TYR A 52 8.92 -4.47 -5.64
C TYR A 52 7.67 -5.35 -5.53
N GLY A 53 7.81 -6.59 -5.05
CA GLY A 53 6.67 -7.47 -4.79
C GLY A 53 5.72 -6.88 -3.75
N THR A 54 6.25 -6.28 -2.69
CA THR A 54 5.47 -5.59 -1.65
C THR A 54 4.70 -4.40 -2.24
N ILE A 55 5.40 -3.51 -2.95
CA ILE A 55 4.78 -2.32 -3.57
C ILE A 55 3.67 -2.72 -4.55
N LEU A 56 3.91 -3.72 -5.40
CA LEU A 56 2.91 -4.17 -6.35
C LEU A 56 1.67 -4.77 -5.66
N LEU A 57 1.85 -5.51 -4.56
CA LEU A 57 0.73 -6.05 -3.79
C LEU A 57 -0.11 -4.93 -3.17
N ASP A 58 0.53 -3.88 -2.66
CA ASP A 58 -0.16 -2.71 -2.13
C ASP A 58 -0.96 -1.99 -3.21
N VAL A 59 -0.37 -1.80 -4.42
CA VAL A 59 -1.07 -1.20 -5.56
C VAL A 59 -2.29 -2.03 -5.96
N VAL A 60 -2.16 -3.36 -6.07
CA VAL A 60 -3.28 -4.26 -6.37
C VAL A 60 -4.38 -4.14 -5.31
N THR A 61 -3.99 -4.05 -4.03
CA THR A 61 -4.92 -3.88 -2.91
C THR A 61 -5.71 -2.57 -3.04
N ILE A 62 -5.03 -1.45 -3.29
CA ILE A 62 -5.65 -0.13 -3.46
C ILE A 62 -6.62 -0.14 -4.65
N LEU A 63 -6.20 -0.66 -5.81
CA LEU A 63 -7.05 -0.73 -7.00
C LEU A 63 -8.27 -1.64 -6.78
N THR A 64 -8.13 -2.72 -6.03
CA THR A 64 -9.25 -3.62 -5.71
C THR A 64 -10.24 -2.96 -4.76
N ILE A 65 -9.77 -2.25 -3.73
CA ILE A 65 -10.64 -1.48 -2.84
C ILE A 65 -11.40 -0.42 -3.64
N PHE A 66 -10.71 0.29 -4.55
CA PHE A 66 -11.34 1.26 -5.43
C PHE A 66 -12.43 0.62 -6.31
N ASP A 67 -12.15 -0.54 -6.91
CA ASP A 67 -13.11 -1.28 -7.75
C ASP A 67 -14.31 -1.77 -6.93
N ILE A 68 -14.11 -2.28 -5.72
CA ILE A 68 -15.19 -2.63 -4.79
C ILE A 68 -16.08 -1.41 -4.53
N LEU A 69 -15.50 -0.28 -4.13
CA LEU A 69 -16.25 0.92 -3.76
C LEU A 69 -17.02 1.51 -4.94
N THR A 70 -16.45 1.46 -6.15
CA THR A 70 -17.08 2.01 -7.36
C THR A 70 -18.06 1.04 -8.03
N SER A 71 -18.00 -0.26 -7.72
CA SER A 71 -18.92 -1.27 -8.26
C SER A 71 -20.28 -1.31 -7.56
N PHE A 72 -20.41 -0.69 -6.38
CA PHE A 72 -21.67 -0.63 -5.67
C PHE A 72 -22.62 0.39 -6.29
N ASN A 73 -23.83 -0.08 -6.65
CA ASN A 73 -24.95 0.77 -7.01
C ASN A 73 -26.03 0.62 -5.93
N VAL A 74 -26.42 1.75 -5.34
CA VAL A 74 -27.46 1.79 -4.32
C VAL A 74 -28.71 2.40 -4.94
N PHE A 75 -29.77 1.61 -5.10
CA PHE A 75 -31.07 2.07 -5.57
C PHE A 75 -32.00 2.21 -4.36
N ILE A 76 -32.39 3.43 -4.04
CA ILE A 76 -33.34 3.73 -2.97
C ILE A 76 -34.71 3.95 -3.59
N THR A 77 -35.65 3.03 -3.32
CA THR A 77 -37.06 3.18 -3.63
C THR A 77 -37.86 3.47 -2.36
N LYS A 78 -39.10 3.99 -2.47
CA LYS A 78 -39.89 4.40 -1.31
C LYS A 78 -40.07 3.30 -0.22
N ASN A 79 -39.94 2.02 -0.60
CA ASN A 79 -40.19 0.89 0.32
C ASN A 79 -39.01 -0.09 0.39
N SER A 80 -37.90 0.12 -0.33
CA SER A 80 -36.77 -0.80 -0.33
C SER A 80 -35.44 -0.11 -0.70
N VAL A 81 -34.35 -0.61 -0.13
CA VAL A 81 -32.98 -0.29 -0.54
C VAL A 81 -32.43 -1.52 -1.25
N LEU A 82 -32.15 -1.39 -2.53
CA LEU A 82 -31.52 -2.44 -3.33
C LEU A 82 -30.06 -2.07 -3.57
N ILE A 83 -29.16 -2.93 -3.10
CA ILE A 83 -27.73 -2.79 -3.32
C ILE A 83 -27.33 -3.83 -4.37
N THR A 84 -26.82 -3.39 -5.49
CA THR A 84 -26.29 -4.26 -6.54
C THR A 84 -24.79 -3.97 -6.70
N GLY A 85 -24.00 -5.02 -6.90
CA GLY A 85 -22.56 -4.88 -7.10
C GLY A 85 -22.01 -6.05 -7.91
N SER A 86 -20.82 -5.88 -8.46
CA SER A 86 -20.08 -6.96 -9.11
C SER A 86 -19.50 -7.89 -8.04
N LEU A 87 -19.61 -9.21 -8.24
CA LEU A 87 -18.93 -10.20 -7.37
C LEU A 87 -17.45 -10.33 -7.68
N PHE A 88 -17.01 -9.85 -8.82
CA PHE A 88 -15.66 -10.06 -9.33
C PHE A 88 -14.57 -9.45 -8.44
N PRO A 89 -14.67 -8.20 -7.93
CA PRO A 89 -13.66 -7.62 -7.04
C PRO A 89 -13.45 -8.43 -5.75
N TYR A 90 -14.47 -9.15 -5.28
CA TYR A 90 -14.34 -10.03 -4.10
C TYR A 90 -13.50 -11.28 -4.39
N VAL A 91 -13.55 -11.78 -5.63
CA VAL A 91 -12.65 -12.86 -6.06
C VAL A 91 -11.20 -12.37 -6.08
N VAL A 92 -10.96 -11.16 -6.58
CA VAL A 92 -9.62 -10.53 -6.55
C VAL A 92 -9.15 -10.32 -5.11
N LEU A 93 -10.06 -9.93 -4.20
CA LEU A 93 -9.73 -9.79 -2.77
C LEU A 93 -9.23 -11.13 -2.17
N ALA A 94 -9.83 -12.26 -2.54
CA ALA A 94 -9.33 -13.57 -2.10
C ALA A 94 -7.91 -13.85 -2.61
N PHE A 95 -7.59 -13.47 -3.85
CA PHE A 95 -6.21 -13.54 -4.37
C PHE A 95 -5.25 -12.63 -3.61
N ILE A 96 -5.68 -11.44 -3.20
CA ILE A 96 -4.86 -10.53 -2.39
C ILE A 96 -4.53 -11.15 -1.04
N LEU A 97 -5.50 -11.76 -0.35
CA LEU A 97 -5.25 -12.48 0.92
C LEU A 97 -4.21 -13.59 0.74
N TYR A 98 -4.29 -14.33 -0.37
CA TYR A 98 -3.25 -15.31 -0.72
C TYR A 98 -1.90 -14.64 -1.00
N GLY A 99 -1.88 -13.51 -1.69
CA GLY A 99 -0.68 -12.69 -1.93
C GLY A 99 -0.03 -12.20 -0.64
N GLN A 100 -0.83 -11.74 0.33
CA GLN A 100 -0.36 -11.34 1.66
C GLN A 100 0.28 -12.51 2.42
N TYR A 101 -0.34 -13.67 2.38
CA TYR A 101 0.25 -14.89 2.95
C TYR A 101 1.60 -15.23 2.27
N CYS A 102 1.65 -15.14 0.94
CA CYS A 102 2.89 -15.35 0.19
C CYS A 102 3.97 -14.34 0.55
N LEU A 103 3.62 -13.05 0.72
CA LEU A 103 4.53 -12.00 1.12
C LEU A 103 5.11 -12.26 2.51
N GLN A 104 4.26 -12.51 3.51
CA GLN A 104 4.70 -12.78 4.89
C GLN A 104 5.66 -13.96 4.95
N ASN A 105 5.34 -15.05 4.25
CA ASN A 105 6.20 -16.22 4.18
C ASN A 105 7.53 -15.93 3.44
N THR A 106 7.54 -15.00 2.47
CA THR A 106 8.78 -14.57 1.81
C THR A 106 9.64 -13.73 2.75
N ILE A 107 9.03 -12.79 3.49
CA ILE A 107 9.73 -12.00 4.51
C ILE A 107 10.34 -12.91 5.58
N GLU A 108 9.59 -13.91 6.07
CA GLU A 108 10.10 -14.87 7.06
C GLU A 108 11.32 -15.66 6.53
N GLN A 109 11.30 -16.07 5.27
CA GLN A 109 12.42 -16.80 4.67
C GLN A 109 13.63 -15.91 4.37
N VAL A 110 13.42 -14.69 3.89
CA VAL A 110 14.49 -13.79 3.42
C VAL A 110 15.10 -12.99 4.57
N ARG A 111 14.27 -12.51 5.50
CA ARG A 111 14.71 -11.65 6.62
C ARG A 111 14.75 -12.36 7.98
N HIS A 112 14.36 -13.63 8.01
CA HIS A 112 14.27 -14.42 9.25
C HIS A 112 13.40 -13.74 10.34
N PHE A 113 12.38 -12.98 9.89
CA PHE A 113 11.48 -12.26 10.77
C PHE A 113 10.02 -12.60 10.43
N LYS A 114 9.27 -13.04 11.42
CA LYS A 114 7.87 -13.43 11.26
C LYS A 114 6.96 -12.24 11.55
N LEU A 115 6.30 -11.73 10.49
CA LEU A 115 5.27 -10.71 10.62
C LEU A 115 3.92 -11.33 11.03
N PRO A 116 3.16 -10.70 11.95
CA PRO A 116 1.80 -11.10 12.24
C PRO A 116 0.87 -10.80 11.04
N ILE A 117 -0.27 -11.51 10.97
CA ILE A 117 -1.27 -11.32 9.90
C ILE A 117 -1.83 -9.88 9.92
N VAL A 118 -2.07 -9.35 11.11
CA VAL A 118 -2.41 -7.93 11.31
C VAL A 118 -1.14 -7.24 11.82
N THR A 119 -0.55 -6.44 10.97
CA THR A 119 0.73 -5.76 11.23
C THR A 119 0.46 -4.39 11.84
N PHE A 120 1.03 -4.13 13.02
CA PHE A 120 0.99 -2.83 13.68
C PHE A 120 2.29 -2.04 13.45
N PRO A 121 2.32 -0.72 13.72
CA PRO A 121 3.53 0.09 13.55
C PRO A 121 4.76 -0.45 14.31
N GLU A 122 4.55 -1.05 15.49
CA GLU A 122 5.61 -1.66 16.29
C GLU A 122 6.25 -2.87 15.58
N ASP A 123 5.43 -3.67 14.87
CA ASP A 123 5.91 -4.83 14.11
C ASP A 123 6.77 -4.38 12.92
N VAL A 124 6.35 -3.29 12.24
CA VAL A 124 7.13 -2.68 11.15
C VAL A 124 8.45 -2.15 11.66
N LEU A 125 8.45 -1.45 12.82
CA LEU A 125 9.68 -0.97 13.44
C LEU A 125 10.60 -2.11 13.88
N ALA A 126 10.04 -3.24 14.32
CA ALA A 126 10.81 -4.44 14.65
C ALA A 126 11.41 -5.08 13.38
N LEU A 127 10.66 -5.14 12.29
CA LEU A 127 11.16 -5.58 10.98
C LEU A 127 12.30 -4.69 10.48
N MET A 128 12.17 -3.36 10.60
CA MET A 128 13.22 -2.42 10.18
C MET A 128 14.55 -2.58 10.94
N LYS A 129 14.54 -3.18 12.13
CA LYS A 129 15.77 -3.52 12.85
C LYS A 129 16.55 -4.65 12.20
N THR A 130 15.93 -5.44 11.33
CA THR A 130 16.60 -6.50 10.55
C THR A 130 17.28 -5.98 9.29
N TYR A 131 17.04 -4.70 8.95
CA TYR A 131 17.65 -4.03 7.80
C TYR A 131 19.09 -3.64 8.14
N ASP A 132 19.97 -3.66 7.14
CA ASP A 132 21.28 -3.07 7.31
C ASP A 132 21.20 -1.55 7.50
N GLU A 133 22.29 -0.93 7.88
CA GLU A 133 22.32 0.49 8.21
C GLU A 133 22.01 1.37 6.99
N ALA A 134 22.58 1.04 5.83
CA ALA A 134 22.36 1.79 4.58
C ALA A 134 20.93 1.66 4.07
N GLU A 135 20.35 0.44 4.12
CA GLU A 135 18.97 0.18 3.76
C GLU A 135 18.00 0.94 4.68
N ARG A 136 18.25 0.92 5.99
CA ARG A 136 17.46 1.62 6.99
C ARG A 136 17.51 3.14 6.80
N GLU A 137 18.69 3.70 6.53
CA GLU A 137 18.87 5.13 6.25
C GLU A 137 18.11 5.54 4.99
N ALA A 138 18.21 4.75 3.91
CA ALA A 138 17.46 4.99 2.67
C ALA A 138 15.93 4.99 2.90
N HIS A 139 15.41 4.06 3.70
CA HIS A 139 13.99 4.04 4.06
C HIS A 139 13.56 5.26 4.87
N TYR A 140 14.38 5.71 5.83
CA TYR A 140 14.08 6.92 6.59
C TYR A 140 14.11 8.18 5.71
N GLU A 141 15.12 8.32 4.86
CA GLU A 141 15.21 9.44 3.92
C GLU A 141 14.01 9.49 2.97
N GLN A 142 13.65 8.34 2.41
CA GLN A 142 12.50 8.24 1.51
C GLN A 142 11.18 8.55 2.23
N SER A 143 10.99 8.03 3.44
CA SER A 143 9.79 8.31 4.25
C SER A 143 9.68 9.79 4.59
N PHE A 144 10.79 10.45 4.91
CA PHE A 144 10.82 11.88 5.14
C PHE A 144 10.44 12.68 3.89
N LYS A 145 10.99 12.31 2.73
CA LYS A 145 10.66 12.95 1.45
C LYS A 145 9.17 12.81 1.11
N ILE A 146 8.60 11.61 1.29
CA ILE A 146 7.18 11.35 1.04
C ILE A 146 6.31 12.20 1.97
N LEU A 147 6.62 12.23 3.28
CA LEU A 147 5.87 13.00 4.26
C LEU A 147 5.93 14.50 3.94
N PHE A 148 7.11 15.01 3.57
CA PHE A 148 7.28 16.40 3.15
C PHE A 148 6.46 16.73 1.90
N GLN A 149 6.55 15.88 0.85
CA GLN A 149 5.79 16.08 -0.38
C GLN A 149 4.28 16.03 -0.14
N LEU A 150 3.82 15.10 0.69
CA LEU A 150 2.41 14.97 1.07
C LEU A 150 1.92 16.25 1.75
N ASN A 151 2.66 16.75 2.73
CA ASN A 151 2.26 17.91 3.53
C ASN A 151 2.37 19.25 2.79
N GLN A 152 3.40 19.44 1.96
CA GLN A 152 3.71 20.72 1.32
C GLN A 152 3.15 20.88 -0.09
N PHE A 153 2.91 19.77 -0.81
CA PHE A 153 2.47 19.83 -2.21
C PHE A 153 1.15 19.10 -2.44
N ILE A 154 1.03 17.84 -2.01
CA ILE A 154 -0.13 17.00 -2.38
C ILE A 154 -1.40 17.50 -1.68
N LEU A 155 -1.37 17.68 -0.35
CA LEU A 155 -2.54 18.14 0.39
C LEU A 155 -2.98 19.56 -0.01
N PRO A 156 -2.09 20.57 -0.16
CA PRO A 156 -2.46 21.87 -0.72
C PRO A 156 -3.05 21.78 -2.13
N ALA A 157 -2.49 20.94 -3.02
CA ALA A 157 -3.04 20.74 -4.35
C ALA A 157 -4.45 20.12 -4.32
N LEU A 158 -4.73 19.20 -3.38
CA LEU A 158 -6.08 18.66 -3.19
C LEU A 158 -7.07 19.71 -2.74
N TYR A 159 -6.70 20.69 -1.90
CA TYR A 159 -7.59 21.80 -1.56
C TYR A 159 -7.95 22.64 -2.78
N ILE A 160 -6.98 22.98 -3.63
CA ILE A 160 -7.20 23.73 -4.87
C ILE A 160 -8.12 22.93 -5.81
N LEU A 161 -7.88 21.63 -5.96
CA LEU A 161 -8.69 20.75 -6.79
C LEU A 161 -10.15 20.69 -6.29
N LEU A 162 -10.37 20.45 -5.00
CA LEU A 162 -11.71 20.40 -4.40
C LEU A 162 -12.44 21.73 -4.48
N PHE A 163 -11.72 22.85 -4.33
CA PHE A 163 -12.28 24.17 -4.53
C PHE A 163 -12.73 24.36 -5.98
N THR A 164 -11.90 23.98 -6.95
CA THR A 164 -12.24 24.05 -8.39
C THR A 164 -13.47 23.19 -8.72
N ILE A 165 -13.52 21.95 -8.18
CA ILE A 165 -14.68 21.06 -8.34
C ILE A 165 -15.95 21.71 -7.75
N SER A 166 -15.83 22.31 -6.56
CA SER A 166 -16.96 23.01 -5.92
C SER A 166 -17.49 24.16 -6.76
N LEU A 167 -16.60 24.93 -7.42
CA LEU A 167 -17.00 25.98 -8.35
C LEU A 167 -17.71 25.43 -9.60
N LEU A 168 -17.21 24.35 -10.19
CA LEU A 168 -17.80 23.71 -11.36
C LEU A 168 -19.18 23.12 -11.08
N LEU A 169 -19.34 22.47 -9.92
CA LEU A 169 -20.60 21.88 -9.48
C LEU A 169 -21.56 22.92 -8.88
N ARG A 170 -21.10 24.15 -8.62
CA ARG A 170 -21.84 25.20 -7.90
C ARG A 170 -22.34 24.77 -6.52
N GLU A 171 -21.64 23.81 -5.91
CA GLU A 171 -21.96 23.23 -4.61
C GLU A 171 -20.67 22.93 -3.83
N VAL A 172 -20.60 23.39 -2.58
CA VAL A 172 -19.42 23.19 -1.74
C VAL A 172 -19.31 21.72 -1.33
N GLN A 173 -18.17 21.11 -1.61
CA GLN A 173 -17.88 19.71 -1.30
C GLN A 173 -17.37 19.57 0.15
N TYR A 174 -18.26 19.82 1.14
CA TYR A 174 -17.88 19.85 2.55
C TYR A 174 -17.22 18.56 3.04
N LEU A 175 -17.76 17.40 2.70
CA LEU A 175 -17.26 16.10 3.19
C LEU A 175 -15.85 15.79 2.67
N PRO A 176 -15.55 15.84 1.37
CA PRO A 176 -14.19 15.66 0.88
C PRO A 176 -13.19 16.66 1.46
N ILE A 177 -13.58 17.94 1.58
CA ILE A 177 -12.73 18.97 2.19
C ILE A 177 -12.44 18.63 3.66
N ALA A 178 -13.44 18.24 4.44
CA ALA A 178 -13.27 17.86 5.84
C ALA A 178 -12.31 16.65 6.00
N ILE A 179 -12.39 15.67 5.11
CA ILE A 179 -11.47 14.51 5.12
C ILE A 179 -10.03 14.97 4.88
N VAL A 180 -9.78 15.81 3.88
CA VAL A 180 -8.44 16.33 3.58
C VAL A 180 -7.89 17.16 4.75
N VAL A 181 -8.73 18.01 5.37
CA VAL A 181 -8.36 18.78 6.57
C VAL A 181 -7.98 17.86 7.73
N PHE A 182 -8.79 16.81 7.97
CA PHE A 182 -8.51 15.86 9.04
C PHE A 182 -7.16 15.14 8.84
N ILE A 183 -6.89 14.65 7.61
CA ILE A 183 -5.61 14.01 7.29
C ILE A 183 -4.45 14.98 7.49
N HIS A 184 -4.58 16.23 7.03
CA HIS A 184 -3.54 17.25 7.15
C HIS A 184 -3.25 17.59 8.61
N LEU A 185 -4.30 17.76 9.43
CA LEU A 185 -4.16 17.99 10.87
C LEU A 185 -3.53 16.79 11.58
N TYR A 186 -3.95 15.57 11.26
CA TYR A 186 -3.41 14.34 11.84
C TYR A 186 -1.89 14.25 11.63
N ILE A 187 -1.40 14.47 10.41
CA ILE A 187 0.04 14.45 10.07
C ILE A 187 0.80 15.45 10.96
N ASN A 188 0.28 16.68 11.10
CA ASN A 188 0.95 17.71 11.89
C ASN A 188 0.90 17.43 13.41
N VAL A 189 -0.21 16.89 13.91
CA VAL A 189 -0.33 16.52 15.34
C VAL A 189 0.61 15.38 15.72
N VAL A 190 0.77 14.38 14.85
CA VAL A 190 1.73 13.28 15.08
C VAL A 190 3.17 13.79 15.16
N ASN A 191 3.53 14.80 14.36
CA ASN A 191 4.85 15.43 14.44
C ASN A 191 5.13 16.11 15.80
N ILE A 192 4.10 16.62 16.48
CA ILE A 192 4.27 17.18 17.85
C ILE A 192 4.73 16.09 18.83
N SER A 193 4.24 14.87 18.68
CA SER A 193 4.65 13.74 19.54
C SER A 193 6.15 13.45 19.40
N MET A 194 6.69 13.57 18.20
CA MET A 194 8.13 13.42 17.93
C MET A 194 8.94 14.50 18.68
N ILE A 195 8.53 15.78 18.59
CA ILE A 195 9.19 16.89 19.27
C ILE A 195 9.26 16.66 20.79
N LYS A 196 8.12 16.26 21.39
CA LYS A 196 8.05 15.97 22.83
C LYS A 196 8.96 14.82 23.27
N LYS A 197 9.22 13.86 22.38
CA LYS A 197 10.07 12.70 22.66
C LYS A 197 11.56 13.02 22.57
N TYR A 198 11.96 13.88 21.63
CA TYR A 198 13.37 14.17 21.35
C TYR A 198 13.93 15.41 22.06
N PHE A 199 13.11 16.41 22.35
CA PHE A 199 13.52 17.66 22.96
C PHE A 199 13.02 17.77 24.40
N LYS A 200 13.23 16.71 25.18
CA LYS A 200 13.01 16.72 26.63
C LYS A 200 14.09 17.49 27.36
#